data_622eeccac5c8bd769f7f8363d14c9c08
#
_entry.id   622eeccac5c8bd769f7f8363d14c9c08
#
_cell.length_a   1.000
_cell.length_b   1.000
_cell.length_c   1.000
_cell.angle_alpha   90.00
_cell.angle_beta   90.00
_cell.angle_gamma   90.00
#
_symmetry.space_group_name_H-M   'P 1'
#
loop_
_entity.id
_entity.type
_entity.pdbx_description
1 polymer ?
#
loop_
_entity_poly.entity_id
_entity_poly.type
_entity_poly.pdbx_seq_one_letter_code
_entity_poly.pdbx_strand_id
1 'polypeptide(L)'
;MGNTLAISQEKKNEIMKKYARHEGDTGSAEVQIAVLTADINELNDHIKAHKKDYASYRGLMKKIGHRRNLLAYLRNTDVQRYRELVKNLGLRR
;
A
#
# COMPACT_ATOMS: atom_id res chain seq x y z
N MET A 1 11.78 -20.58 1.70
CA MET A 1 10.39 -20.47 1.77
C MET A 1 9.90 -19.05 1.54
N GLY A 2 9.08 -18.84 0.56
CA GLY A 2 8.57 -17.53 0.24
C GLY A 2 7.65 -16.97 1.29
N ASN A 3 7.61 -15.68 1.40
CA ASN A 3 6.66 -14.99 2.27
C ASN A 3 5.33 -14.85 1.54
N THR A 4 4.34 -15.63 1.94
CA THR A 4 3.02 -15.60 1.30
C THR A 4 2.18 -14.39 1.70
N LEU A 5 2.66 -13.59 2.66
CA LEU A 5 1.92 -12.45 3.18
C LEU A 5 2.33 -11.11 2.56
N ALA A 6 3.27 -11.14 1.64
CA ALA A 6 3.74 -9.93 0.96
C ALA A 6 3.70 -10.16 -0.54
N ILE A 7 3.53 -9.06 -1.27
CA ILE A 7 3.57 -9.13 -2.73
C ILE A 7 4.98 -9.47 -3.20
N SER A 8 5.09 -10.04 -4.39
CA SER A 8 6.38 -10.40 -4.96
C SER A 8 7.19 -9.14 -5.25
N GLN A 9 8.50 -9.31 -5.35
CA GLN A 9 9.39 -8.20 -5.70
C GLN A 9 9.05 -7.62 -7.06
N GLU A 10 8.65 -8.47 -8.01
CA GLU A 10 8.26 -8.02 -9.33
C GLU A 10 7.04 -7.10 -9.28
N LYS A 11 6.02 -7.48 -8.51
CA LYS A 11 4.84 -6.63 -8.33
C LYS A 11 5.19 -5.31 -7.66
N LYS A 12 6.06 -5.34 -6.65
CA LYS A 12 6.53 -4.12 -6.01
C LYS A 12 7.22 -3.20 -7.00
N ASN A 13 8.07 -3.75 -7.84
CA ASN A 13 8.79 -2.97 -8.84
C ASN A 13 7.84 -2.34 -9.86
N GLU A 14 6.85 -3.08 -10.32
CA GLU A 14 5.83 -2.56 -11.23
C GLU A 14 5.05 -1.41 -10.59
N ILE A 15 4.65 -1.57 -9.34
CA ILE A 15 3.90 -0.55 -8.63
C ILE A 15 4.76 0.69 -8.42
N MET A 16 6.02 0.50 -8.04
CA MET A 16 6.94 1.61 -7.85
C MET A 16 7.14 2.40 -9.13
N LYS A 17 7.29 1.72 -10.27
CA LYS A 17 7.42 2.39 -11.56
C LYS A 17 6.17 3.17 -11.93
N LYS A 18 5.00 2.57 -11.68
CA LYS A 18 3.73 3.20 -12.03
C LYS A 18 3.47 4.49 -11.26
N TYR A 19 3.84 4.51 -9.98
CA TYR A 19 3.55 5.64 -9.10
C TYR A 19 4.76 6.52 -8.80
N ALA A 20 5.93 6.17 -9.32
CA ALA A 20 7.13 6.98 -9.11
C ALA A 20 6.95 8.37 -9.72
N ARG A 21 7.41 9.38 -9.00
CA ARG A 21 7.37 10.77 -9.45
C ARG A 21 8.44 11.06 -10.49
N HIS A 22 9.50 10.26 -10.46
CA HIS A 22 10.62 10.37 -11.40
C HIS A 22 11.34 9.02 -11.41
N GLU A 23 12.21 8.85 -12.38
CA GLU A 23 13.00 7.63 -12.47
C GLU A 23 13.83 7.46 -11.20
N GLY A 24 13.80 6.24 -10.67
CA GLY A 24 14.53 5.93 -9.44
C GLY A 24 13.80 6.29 -8.15
N ASP A 25 12.59 6.84 -8.24
CA ASP A 25 11.81 7.17 -7.04
C ASP A 25 11.26 5.89 -6.40
N THR A 26 11.75 5.58 -5.21
CA THR A 26 11.28 4.43 -4.45
C THR A 26 10.73 4.82 -3.09
N GLY A 27 10.81 6.09 -2.72
CA GLY A 27 10.49 6.55 -1.38
C GLY A 27 9.42 7.61 -1.26
N SER A 28 8.80 8.03 -2.37
CA SER A 28 7.75 9.05 -2.27
C SER A 28 6.52 8.49 -1.55
N ALA A 29 5.70 9.36 -1.00
CA ALA A 29 4.47 8.96 -0.33
C ALA A 29 3.56 8.18 -1.29
N GLU A 30 3.49 8.60 -2.55
CA GLU A 30 2.67 7.90 -3.55
C GLU A 30 3.12 6.46 -3.74
N VAL A 31 4.42 6.24 -3.89
CA VAL A 31 4.96 4.89 -4.08
C VAL A 31 4.69 4.04 -2.84
N GLN A 32 4.96 4.58 -1.65
CA GLN A 32 4.73 3.84 -0.42
C GLN A 32 3.27 3.47 -0.22
N ILE A 33 2.36 4.40 -0.50
CA ILE A 33 0.92 4.15 -0.37
C ILE A 33 0.48 3.07 -1.36
N ALA A 34 0.97 3.12 -2.59
CA ALA A 34 0.63 2.13 -3.61
C ALA A 34 1.10 0.72 -3.21
N VAL A 35 2.32 0.61 -2.73
CA VAL A 35 2.87 -0.68 -2.27
C VAL A 35 2.08 -1.19 -1.07
N LEU A 36 1.78 -0.33 -0.10
CA LEU A 36 0.98 -0.72 1.06
C LEU A 36 -0.42 -1.19 0.64
N THR A 37 -1.02 -0.54 -0.33
CA THR A 37 -2.34 -0.94 -0.83
C THR A 37 -2.30 -2.35 -1.40
N ALA A 38 -1.27 -2.68 -2.17
CA ALA A 38 -1.11 -4.02 -2.71
C ALA A 38 -0.89 -5.05 -1.60
N ASP A 39 -0.05 -4.73 -0.62
CA ASP A 39 0.17 -5.60 0.54
C ASP A 39 -1.12 -5.84 1.32
N ILE A 40 -1.89 -4.78 1.54
CA ILE A 40 -3.16 -4.87 2.28
C ILE A 40 -4.13 -5.78 1.54
N ASN A 41 -4.23 -5.67 0.23
CA ASN A 41 -5.11 -6.52 -0.56
C ASN A 41 -4.70 -7.99 -0.47
N GLU A 42 -3.41 -8.28 -0.52
CA GLU A 42 -2.90 -9.65 -0.37
C GLU A 42 -3.22 -10.21 1.02
N LEU A 43 -3.02 -9.41 2.06
CA LEU A 43 -3.32 -9.83 3.44
C LEU A 43 -4.81 -10.03 3.66
N ASN A 44 -5.66 -9.17 3.07
CA ASN A 44 -7.10 -9.36 3.15
C ASN A 44 -7.52 -10.71 2.57
N ASP A 45 -6.98 -11.07 1.42
CA ASP A 45 -7.28 -12.35 0.79
C ASP A 45 -6.80 -13.52 1.65
N HIS A 46 -5.60 -13.38 2.22
CA HIS A 46 -5.06 -14.39 3.12
C HIS A 46 -5.96 -14.59 4.35
N ILE A 47 -6.39 -13.49 4.96
CA ILE A 47 -7.21 -13.54 6.18
C ILE A 47 -8.59 -14.14 5.89
N LYS A 48 -9.16 -13.87 4.74
CA LYS A 48 -10.43 -14.49 4.34
C LYS A 48 -10.32 -16.01 4.28
N ALA A 49 -9.17 -16.52 3.83
CA ALA A 49 -8.91 -17.96 3.76
C ALA A 49 -8.47 -18.55 5.09
N HIS A 50 -7.86 -17.74 5.96
CA HIS A 50 -7.27 -18.20 7.22
C HIS A 50 -7.72 -17.31 8.38
N LYS A 51 -8.97 -17.42 8.75
CA LYS A 51 -9.62 -16.50 9.71
C LYS A 51 -9.02 -16.54 11.11
N LYS A 52 -8.29 -17.59 11.46
CA LYS A 52 -7.67 -17.73 12.78
C LYS A 52 -6.22 -17.25 12.82
N ASP A 53 -5.74 -16.71 11.74
CA ASP A 53 -4.37 -16.18 11.69
C ASP A 53 -4.33 -14.76 12.26
N TYR A 54 -4.25 -14.67 13.58
CA TYR A 54 -4.30 -13.39 14.27
C TYR A 54 -3.04 -12.56 14.07
N ALA A 55 -1.91 -13.21 13.82
CA ALA A 55 -0.66 -12.50 13.54
C ALA A 55 -0.76 -11.72 12.23
N SER A 56 -1.32 -12.34 11.20
CA SER A 56 -1.54 -11.67 9.92
C SER A 56 -2.54 -10.53 10.05
N TYR A 57 -3.58 -10.73 10.85
CA TYR A 57 -4.57 -9.69 11.11
C TYR A 57 -3.93 -8.47 11.74
N ARG A 58 -3.06 -8.67 12.75
CA ARG A 58 -2.35 -7.55 13.36
C ARG A 58 -1.44 -6.83 12.37
N GLY A 59 -0.75 -7.60 11.51
CA GLY A 59 0.07 -7.03 10.44
C GLY A 59 -0.74 -6.18 9.49
N LEU A 60 -1.93 -6.66 9.13
CA LEU A 60 -2.85 -5.91 8.27
C LEU A 60 -3.25 -4.58 8.91
N MET A 61 -3.61 -4.59 10.20
CA MET A 61 -4.01 -3.38 10.90
C MET A 61 -2.88 -2.36 10.95
N LYS A 62 -1.64 -2.81 11.15
CA LYS A 62 -0.48 -1.92 11.15
C LYS A 62 -0.28 -1.28 9.78
N LYS A 63 -0.43 -2.04 8.71
CA LYS A 63 -0.27 -1.52 7.35
C LYS A 63 -1.37 -0.53 7.00
N ILE A 64 -2.59 -0.80 7.41
CA ILE A 64 -3.71 0.12 7.21
C ILE A 64 -3.45 1.44 7.95
N GLY A 65 -2.98 1.37 9.20
CA GLY A 65 -2.64 2.56 9.96
C GLY A 65 -1.51 3.36 9.32
N HIS A 66 -0.48 2.68 8.85
CA HIS A 66 0.64 3.34 8.17
C HIS A 66 0.17 4.03 6.88
N ARG A 67 -0.66 3.33 6.09
CA ARG A 67 -1.21 3.93 4.86
C ARG A 67 -2.04 5.17 5.18
N ARG A 68 -2.86 5.11 6.21
CA ARG A 68 -3.67 6.26 6.64
C ARG A 68 -2.79 7.46 7.00
N ASN A 69 -1.71 7.22 7.72
CA ASN A 69 -0.78 8.30 8.09
C ASN A 69 -0.11 8.91 6.87
N LEU A 70 0.30 8.08 5.92
CA LEU A 70 0.91 8.57 4.68
C LEU A 70 -0.09 9.36 3.84
N LEU A 71 -1.34 8.90 3.78
CA LEU A 71 -2.38 9.62 3.06
C LEU A 71 -2.67 10.98 3.69
N ALA A 72 -2.72 11.04 5.02
CA ALA A 72 -2.90 12.31 5.72
C ALA A 72 -1.75 13.27 5.47
N TYR A 73 -0.52 12.74 5.49
CA TYR A 73 0.66 13.54 5.19
C TYR A 73 0.58 14.12 3.77
N LEU A 74 0.26 13.29 2.80
CA LEU A 74 0.16 13.71 1.41
C LEU A 74 -0.94 14.76 1.22
N ARG A 75 -2.09 14.53 1.83
CA ARG A 75 -3.20 15.48 1.77
C ARG A 75 -2.79 16.86 2.32
N ASN A 76 -2.03 16.86 3.42
CA ASN A 76 -1.60 18.10 4.05
C ASN A 76 -0.50 18.81 3.29
N THR A 77 0.32 18.07 2.54
CA THR A 77 1.44 18.66 1.80
C THR A 77 1.09 19.00 0.35
N ASP A 78 0.26 18.18 -0.29
CA ASP A 78 -0.13 18.39 -1.68
C ASP A 78 -1.48 17.73 -1.95
N VAL A 79 -2.55 18.49 -1.79
CA VAL A 79 -3.90 17.95 -1.92
C VAL A 79 -4.21 17.43 -3.33
N GLN A 80 -3.59 18.04 -4.34
CA GLN A 80 -3.83 17.60 -5.72
C GLN A 80 -3.26 16.22 -5.96
N ARG A 81 -2.04 15.97 -5.50
CA ARG A 81 -1.42 14.64 -5.59
C ARG A 81 -2.23 13.62 -4.79
N TYR A 82 -2.73 14.01 -3.63
CA TYR A 82 -3.56 13.15 -2.80
C TYR A 82 -4.83 12.71 -3.56
N ARG A 83 -5.52 13.66 -4.17
CA ARG A 83 -6.76 13.38 -4.90
C ARG A 83 -6.51 12.44 -6.09
N GLU A 84 -5.45 12.69 -6.83
CA GLU A 84 -5.11 11.85 -7.97
C GLU A 84 -4.77 10.43 -7.53
N LEU A 85 -4.01 10.29 -6.47
CA LEU A 85 -3.62 8.97 -5.97
C LEU A 85 -4.83 8.19 -5.47
N VAL A 86 -5.70 8.82 -4.69
CA VAL A 86 -6.91 8.17 -4.18
C VAL A 86 -7.79 7.70 -5.33
N LYS A 87 -7.94 8.53 -6.36
CA LYS A 87 -8.70 8.18 -7.53
C LYS A 87 -8.10 6.97 -8.26
N ASN A 88 -6.77 6.99 -8.47
CA ASN A 88 -6.08 5.94 -9.21
C ASN A 88 -6.09 4.61 -8.46
N LEU A 89 -6.02 4.64 -7.14
CA LEU A 89 -6.03 3.43 -6.32
C LEU A 89 -7.44 2.97 -5.94
N GLY A 90 -8.45 3.77 -6.23
CA GLY A 90 -9.82 3.44 -5.87
C GLY A 90 -10.07 3.43 -4.37
N LEU A 91 -9.32 4.24 -3.63
CA LEU A 91 -9.45 4.30 -2.18
C LEU A 91 -10.61 5.20 -1.77
N ARG A 92 -11.17 4.90 -0.62
CA ARG A 92 -12.22 5.73 -0.02
C ARG A 92 -11.62 6.66 1.03
N ARG A 93 -10.78 7.50 0.61
CA ARG A 93 -10.15 8.43 1.56
C ARG A 93 -9.56 7.74 2.77
#